data_ab903883315008f4b7f90bfb5b9c6480
#
_entry.id   ab903883315008f4b7f90bfb5b9c6480
#
_cell.length_a   1.000
_cell.length_b   1.000
_cell.length_c   1.000
_cell.angle_alpha   90.00
_cell.angle_beta   90.00
_cell.angle_gamma   90.00
#
_symmetry.space_group_name_H-M   'P 1'
#
loop_
_entity.id
_entity.type
_entity.pdbx_description
1 polymer ?
#
loop_
_entity_poly.entity_id
_entity_poly.type
_entity_poly.pdbx_seq_one_letter_code
_entity_poly.pdbx_strand_id
1 'polypeptide(L)'
;MSAGWVAGAVRAKALVGRYPGAAGAREVAACDRLGDALRCLAATPYSRYARTAVGLPEAQRAVTATLLWHLRVLAGWLPRGGARLLVPLAAGFEIANVASRLPAPGGRRAESPQPYRLGALETAWRSLEHAATPGELRAALVASPWGDPGGDTPWALVTGMRMAAARRTAVAVPPARRWAQGRAVLLTAREQFVHQRSLLEPAQRHAARLLGGRASAAASYQEFR
;
A
#
# COMPACT_ATOMS: atom_id res chain seq x y z
N MET A 1 17.95 16.55 18.97
CA MET A 1 17.00 16.30 17.86
C MET A 1 16.99 17.53 16.96
N SER A 2 17.04 17.38 15.62
CA SER A 2 16.97 18.54 14.72
C SER A 2 15.54 19.12 14.69
N ALA A 3 15.41 20.41 14.40
CA ALA A 3 14.12 21.11 14.30
C ALA A 3 13.14 20.39 13.36
N GLY A 4 13.63 19.80 12.27
CA GLY A 4 12.81 19.04 11.34
C GLY A 4 12.15 17.78 11.95
N TRP A 5 12.81 17.09 12.89
CA TRP A 5 12.17 15.97 13.60
C TRP A 5 11.06 16.45 14.52
N VAL A 6 11.26 17.56 15.22
CA VAL A 6 10.21 18.15 16.08
C VAL A 6 9.01 18.59 15.24
N ALA A 7 9.26 19.32 14.15
CA ALA A 7 8.23 19.79 13.24
C ALA A 7 7.43 18.61 12.62
N GLY A 8 8.13 17.58 12.16
CA GLY A 8 7.51 16.37 11.64
C GLY A 8 6.66 15.63 12.67
N ALA A 9 7.14 15.49 13.92
CA ALA A 9 6.40 14.85 15.01
C ALA A 9 5.13 15.64 15.39
N VAL A 10 5.23 16.97 15.52
CA VAL A 10 4.07 17.85 15.79
C VAL A 10 3.05 17.71 14.66
N ARG A 11 3.50 17.75 13.40
CA ARG A 11 2.62 17.58 12.24
C ARG A 11 1.95 16.21 12.22
N ALA A 12 2.67 15.15 12.51
CA ALA A 12 2.12 13.79 12.57
C ALA A 12 1.04 13.68 13.66
N LYS A 13 1.29 14.21 14.86
CA LYS A 13 0.30 14.26 15.95
C LYS A 13 -0.95 15.04 15.54
N ALA A 14 -0.78 16.20 14.91
CA ALA A 14 -1.91 17.01 14.44
C ALA A 14 -2.73 16.28 13.37
N LEU A 15 -2.10 15.50 12.51
CA LEU A 15 -2.80 14.65 11.51
C LEU A 15 -3.61 13.55 12.20
N VAL A 16 -3.01 12.83 13.14
CA VAL A 16 -3.70 11.75 13.89
C VAL A 16 -4.92 12.32 14.65
N GLY A 17 -4.78 13.47 15.32
CA GLY A 17 -5.89 14.08 16.05
C GLY A 17 -7.04 14.60 15.18
N ARG A 18 -6.83 14.73 13.88
CA ARG A 18 -7.85 15.19 12.92
C ARG A 18 -8.60 14.04 12.23
N TYR A 19 -8.10 12.82 12.31
CA TYR A 19 -8.77 11.67 11.69
C TYR A 19 -10.04 11.32 12.48
N PRO A 20 -11.16 11.04 11.77
CA PRO A 20 -12.42 10.69 12.41
C PRO A 20 -12.37 9.36 13.19
N GLY A 21 -11.35 8.56 12.98
CA GLY A 21 -11.16 7.29 13.68
C GLY A 21 -12.26 6.26 13.42
N ALA A 22 -12.39 5.29 14.33
CA ALA A 22 -13.39 4.23 14.21
C ALA A 22 -14.84 4.73 14.35
N ALA A 23 -15.05 5.80 15.13
CA ALA A 23 -16.39 6.41 15.27
C ALA A 23 -16.85 7.01 13.94
N GLY A 24 -16.05 7.90 13.33
CA GLY A 24 -16.40 8.48 12.04
C GLY A 24 -16.48 7.45 10.91
N ALA A 25 -15.67 6.38 10.95
CA ALA A 25 -15.80 5.30 9.98
C ALA A 25 -17.15 4.58 10.12
N ARG A 26 -17.66 4.39 11.36
CA ARG A 26 -18.99 3.81 11.60
C ARG A 26 -20.12 4.76 11.15
N GLU A 27 -19.98 6.06 11.34
CA GLU A 27 -20.95 7.05 10.84
C GLU A 27 -21.06 7.00 9.31
N VAL A 28 -19.93 6.95 8.60
CA VAL A 28 -19.92 6.78 7.13
C VAL A 28 -20.53 5.45 6.72
N ALA A 29 -20.22 4.36 7.42
CA ALA A 29 -20.74 3.03 7.12
C ALA A 29 -22.25 2.88 7.42
N ALA A 30 -22.80 3.69 8.32
CA ALA A 30 -24.22 3.70 8.66
C ALA A 30 -25.07 4.51 7.67
N CYS A 31 -24.48 5.19 6.69
CA CYS A 31 -25.22 5.92 5.68
C CYS A 31 -25.89 4.94 4.68
N ASP A 32 -27.18 5.06 4.49
CA ASP A 32 -27.95 4.20 3.55
C ASP A 32 -27.64 4.49 2.09
N ARG A 33 -27.17 5.69 1.77
CA ARG A 33 -26.89 6.15 0.41
C ARG A 33 -25.44 6.63 0.28
N LEU A 34 -24.83 6.33 -0.86
CA LEU A 34 -23.48 6.79 -1.18
C LEU A 34 -23.35 8.33 -1.10
N GLY A 35 -24.36 9.08 -1.56
CA GLY A 35 -24.36 10.52 -1.49
C GLY A 35 -24.25 11.07 -0.04
N ASP A 36 -24.89 10.41 0.92
CA ASP A 36 -24.83 10.77 2.34
C ASP A 36 -23.44 10.47 2.91
N ALA A 37 -22.90 9.29 2.60
CA ALA A 37 -21.56 8.90 2.97
C ALA A 37 -20.50 9.86 2.41
N LEU A 38 -20.66 10.31 1.16
CA LEU A 38 -19.76 11.31 0.55
C LEU A 38 -19.87 12.67 1.24
N ARG A 39 -21.06 13.12 1.64
CA ARG A 39 -21.24 14.34 2.43
C ARG A 39 -20.58 14.24 3.81
N CYS A 40 -20.73 13.10 4.49
CA CYS A 40 -20.01 12.84 5.74
C CYS A 40 -18.50 12.90 5.55
N LEU A 41 -17.96 12.27 4.54
CA LEU A 41 -16.53 12.34 4.22
C LEU A 41 -16.07 13.75 3.87
N ALA A 42 -16.88 14.53 3.15
CA ALA A 42 -16.56 15.90 2.78
C ALA A 42 -16.52 16.88 3.97
N ALA A 43 -17.12 16.55 5.11
CA ALA A 43 -17.02 17.29 6.36
C ALA A 43 -15.77 16.96 7.19
N THR A 44 -14.96 16.00 6.76
CA THR A 44 -13.75 15.50 7.44
C THR A 44 -12.46 15.96 6.73
N PRO A 45 -11.27 15.63 7.23
CA PRO A 45 -10.01 15.85 6.53
C PRO A 45 -9.92 15.21 5.12
N TYR A 46 -10.83 14.31 4.77
CA TYR A 46 -10.93 13.74 3.41
C TYR A 46 -11.56 14.67 2.38
N SER A 47 -12.09 15.84 2.80
CA SER A 47 -12.79 16.80 1.95
C SER A 47 -12.07 17.17 0.65
N ARG A 48 -10.73 17.20 0.69
CA ARG A 48 -9.90 17.63 -0.45
C ARG A 48 -10.21 16.88 -1.74
N TYR A 49 -10.49 15.59 -1.64
CA TYR A 49 -10.75 14.72 -2.79
C TYR A 49 -12.17 14.13 -2.78
N ALA A 50 -12.81 14.04 -1.60
CA ALA A 50 -14.14 13.45 -1.49
C ALA A 50 -15.25 14.30 -2.12
N ARG A 51 -15.07 15.62 -2.22
CA ARG A 51 -16.07 16.56 -2.80
C ARG A 51 -16.32 16.34 -4.29
N THR A 52 -15.36 15.80 -5.02
CA THR A 52 -15.45 15.57 -6.46
C THR A 52 -15.78 14.12 -6.82
N ALA A 53 -15.88 13.24 -5.83
CA ALA A 53 -16.21 11.84 -6.05
C ALA A 53 -17.71 11.69 -6.32
N VAL A 54 -18.07 11.02 -7.41
CA VAL A 54 -19.46 10.76 -7.81
C VAL A 54 -19.85 9.30 -7.64
N GLY A 55 -18.88 8.40 -7.47
CA GLY A 55 -19.09 6.96 -7.34
C GLY A 55 -18.24 6.34 -6.23
N LEU A 56 -18.52 5.08 -5.90
CA LEU A 56 -17.79 4.35 -4.87
C LEU A 56 -16.29 4.20 -5.20
N PRO A 57 -15.88 3.89 -6.45
CA PRO A 57 -14.46 3.80 -6.81
C PRO A 57 -13.71 5.13 -6.58
N GLU A 58 -14.33 6.26 -6.99
CA GLU A 58 -13.75 7.58 -6.78
C GLU A 58 -13.68 7.93 -5.29
N ALA A 59 -14.69 7.57 -4.50
CA ALA A 59 -14.70 7.78 -3.05
C ALA A 59 -13.56 7.02 -2.37
N GLN A 60 -13.39 5.74 -2.69
CA GLN A 60 -12.29 4.92 -2.17
C GLN A 60 -10.92 5.48 -2.58
N ARG A 61 -10.82 5.93 -3.83
CA ARG A 61 -9.62 6.59 -4.33
C ARG A 61 -9.35 7.91 -3.61
N ALA A 62 -10.37 8.71 -3.35
CA ALA A 62 -10.28 9.99 -2.64
C ALA A 62 -9.73 9.82 -1.22
N VAL A 63 -10.22 8.81 -0.48
CA VAL A 63 -9.70 8.45 0.84
C VAL A 63 -8.22 8.08 0.76
N THR A 64 -7.87 7.21 -0.19
CA THR A 64 -6.50 6.75 -0.39
C THR A 64 -5.57 7.88 -0.82
N ALA A 65 -6.01 8.74 -1.76
CA ALA A 65 -5.25 9.91 -2.21
C ALA A 65 -5.01 10.93 -1.09
N THR A 66 -5.98 11.09 -0.17
CA THR A 66 -5.84 11.96 1.01
C THR A 66 -4.71 11.46 1.91
N LEU A 67 -4.63 10.15 2.17
CA LEU A 67 -3.53 9.56 2.94
C LEU A 67 -2.18 9.83 2.27
N LEU A 68 -2.07 9.59 0.97
CA LEU A 68 -0.84 9.89 0.23
C LEU A 68 -0.45 11.37 0.32
N TRP A 69 -1.42 12.27 0.17
CA TRP A 69 -1.17 13.70 0.32
C TRP A 69 -0.59 14.03 1.69
N HIS A 70 -1.14 13.47 2.77
CA HIS A 70 -0.62 13.67 4.12
C HIS A 70 0.80 13.12 4.29
N LEU A 71 1.10 11.95 3.74
CA LEU A 71 2.46 11.38 3.76
C LEU A 71 3.44 12.27 3.00
N ARG A 72 3.05 12.83 1.85
CA ARG A 72 3.89 13.76 1.08
C ARG A 72 4.15 15.07 1.85
N VAL A 73 3.11 15.63 2.47
CA VAL A 73 3.25 16.81 3.33
C VAL A 73 4.19 16.51 4.50
N LEU A 74 4.00 15.37 5.17
CA LEU A 74 4.86 14.97 6.29
C LEU A 74 6.31 14.78 5.84
N ALA A 75 6.56 14.20 4.65
CA ALA A 75 7.88 14.08 4.08
C ALA A 75 8.59 15.44 3.89
N GLY A 76 7.82 16.48 3.53
CA GLY A 76 8.34 17.83 3.40
C GLY A 76 8.73 18.51 4.73
N TRP A 77 8.14 18.07 5.84
CA TRP A 77 8.44 18.58 7.18
C TRP A 77 9.59 17.83 7.87
N LEU A 78 9.84 16.60 7.47
CA LEU A 78 10.89 15.76 8.04
C LEU A 78 12.26 16.06 7.42
N PRO A 79 13.36 15.88 8.16
CA PRO A 79 14.68 15.87 7.55
C PRO A 79 14.80 14.71 6.56
N ARG A 80 15.77 14.77 5.63
CA ARG A 80 15.97 13.75 4.57
C ARG A 80 15.94 12.31 5.09
N GLY A 81 16.57 12.05 6.25
CA GLY A 81 16.57 10.72 6.88
C GLY A 81 15.18 10.28 7.30
N GLY A 82 14.37 11.20 7.86
CA GLY A 82 12.99 10.94 8.26
C GLY A 82 12.07 10.74 7.06
N ALA A 83 12.21 11.55 6.01
CA ALA A 83 11.43 11.41 4.78
C ALA A 83 11.64 10.04 4.12
N ARG A 84 12.89 9.51 4.15
CA ARG A 84 13.19 8.16 3.63
C ARG A 84 12.45 7.04 4.36
N LEU A 85 12.11 7.22 5.64
CA LEU A 85 11.33 6.23 6.40
C LEU A 85 9.86 6.15 5.93
N LEU A 86 9.36 7.19 5.27
CA LEU A 86 7.99 7.19 4.73
C LEU A 86 7.87 6.44 3.40
N VAL A 87 8.98 6.26 2.65
CA VAL A 87 8.97 5.55 1.36
C VAL A 87 8.39 4.13 1.49
N PRO A 88 8.89 3.25 2.38
CA PRO A 88 8.33 1.91 2.52
C PRO A 88 6.89 1.92 3.06
N LEU A 89 6.49 2.94 3.84
CA LEU A 89 5.11 3.09 4.29
C LEU A 89 4.16 3.50 3.16
N ALA A 90 4.66 4.25 2.17
CA ALA A 90 3.92 4.66 0.98
C ALA A 90 3.94 3.62 -0.16
N ALA A 91 4.65 2.52 -0.01
CA ALA A 91 4.83 1.48 -1.03
C ALA A 91 3.50 0.97 -1.64
N GLY A 92 2.43 0.94 -0.85
CA GLY A 92 1.10 0.51 -1.30
C GLY A 92 0.54 1.33 -2.47
N PHE A 93 0.89 2.62 -2.57
CA PHE A 93 0.43 3.49 -3.66
C PHE A 93 1.17 3.17 -4.97
N GLU A 94 2.46 2.86 -4.91
CA GLU A 94 3.23 2.43 -6.08
C GLU A 94 2.75 1.07 -6.57
N ILE A 95 2.47 0.14 -5.65
CA ILE A 95 1.86 -1.16 -5.98
C ILE A 95 0.49 -0.97 -6.65
N ALA A 96 -0.33 -0.02 -6.17
CA ALA A 96 -1.61 0.28 -6.79
C ALA A 96 -1.44 0.87 -8.21
N ASN A 97 -0.44 1.73 -8.43
CA ASN A 97 -0.11 2.24 -9.76
C ASN A 97 0.29 1.09 -10.71
N VAL A 98 1.14 0.17 -10.24
CA VAL A 98 1.51 -1.02 -11.01
C VAL A 98 0.30 -1.88 -11.30
N ALA A 99 -0.52 -2.19 -10.29
CA ALA A 99 -1.70 -3.02 -10.44
C ALA A 99 -2.71 -2.45 -11.44
N SER A 100 -2.88 -1.12 -11.52
CA SER A 100 -3.79 -0.46 -12.45
C SER A 100 -3.37 -0.56 -13.92
N ARG A 101 -2.10 -0.90 -14.20
CA ARG A 101 -1.56 -1.08 -15.55
C ARG A 101 -1.64 -2.52 -16.05
N LEU A 102 -1.83 -3.44 -15.13
CA LEU A 102 -1.90 -4.87 -15.46
C LEU A 102 -3.27 -5.22 -16.03
N PRO A 103 -3.33 -6.21 -16.95
CA PRO A 103 -4.60 -6.69 -17.46
C PRO A 103 -5.54 -7.10 -16.32
N ALA A 104 -6.79 -6.64 -16.39
CA ALA A 104 -7.80 -7.07 -15.46
C ALA A 104 -8.16 -8.55 -15.69
N PRO A 105 -8.50 -9.32 -14.65
CA PRO A 105 -9.05 -10.64 -14.81
C PRO A 105 -10.28 -10.60 -15.75
N GLY A 106 -10.28 -11.47 -16.80
CA GLY A 106 -11.38 -11.52 -17.76
C GLY A 106 -11.27 -10.55 -18.94
N GLY A 107 -10.09 -9.89 -19.14
CA GLY A 107 -9.84 -9.09 -20.36
C GLY A 107 -10.60 -7.76 -20.47
N ARG A 108 -11.35 -7.38 -19.46
CA ARG A 108 -12.05 -6.10 -19.41
C ARG A 108 -11.03 -4.97 -19.24
N ARG A 109 -10.89 -4.17 -20.27
CA ARG A 109 -10.16 -2.90 -20.20
C ARG A 109 -11.06 -1.87 -19.53
N ALA A 110 -11.09 -1.89 -18.20
CA ALA A 110 -11.63 -0.76 -17.46
C ALA A 110 -10.70 0.44 -17.69
N GLU A 111 -11.25 1.64 -17.77
CA GLU A 111 -10.42 2.86 -17.77
C GLU A 111 -9.49 2.79 -16.57
N SER A 112 -8.18 2.71 -16.85
CA SER A 112 -7.19 2.67 -15.78
C SER A 112 -7.20 4.02 -15.07
N PRO A 113 -7.44 4.05 -13.76
CA PRO A 113 -7.43 5.30 -13.03
C PRO A 113 -6.06 5.97 -13.14
N GLN A 114 -6.04 7.29 -13.15
CA GLN A 114 -4.77 8.03 -13.18
C GLN A 114 -3.84 7.56 -12.05
N PRO A 115 -2.55 7.33 -12.30
CA PRO A 115 -1.63 6.86 -11.29
C PRO A 115 -1.51 7.87 -10.14
N TYR A 116 -1.27 7.36 -8.93
CA TYR A 116 -0.96 8.20 -7.78
C TYR A 116 0.38 8.92 -8.00
N ARG A 117 0.38 10.24 -7.75
CA ARG A 117 1.59 11.06 -7.82
C ARG A 117 2.42 10.88 -6.55
N LEU A 118 3.42 10.02 -6.59
CA LEU A 118 4.22 9.63 -5.42
C LEU A 118 5.22 10.73 -5.00
N GLY A 119 5.81 11.44 -5.95
CA GLY A 119 6.87 12.42 -5.69
C GLY A 119 8.06 11.77 -4.98
N ALA A 120 8.56 12.39 -3.91
CA ALA A 120 9.69 11.88 -3.14
C ALA A 120 9.42 10.55 -2.39
N LEU A 121 8.19 10.02 -2.43
CA LEU A 121 7.81 8.76 -1.79
C LEU A 121 7.84 7.57 -2.75
N GLU A 122 8.23 7.77 -4.00
CA GLU A 122 8.43 6.67 -4.94
C GLU A 122 9.61 5.78 -4.56
N THR A 123 9.48 4.49 -4.85
CA THR A 123 10.60 3.55 -4.76
C THR A 123 11.33 3.43 -6.10
N ALA A 124 10.59 3.21 -7.18
CA ALA A 124 11.10 3.03 -8.54
C ALA A 124 10.07 3.41 -9.62
N TRP A 125 9.00 4.12 -9.26
CA TRP A 125 7.87 4.38 -10.16
C TRP A 125 8.29 4.93 -11.52
N ARG A 126 9.25 5.86 -11.57
CA ARG A 126 9.75 6.43 -12.84
C ARG A 126 10.29 5.39 -13.82
N SER A 127 10.89 4.32 -13.30
CA SER A 127 11.37 3.22 -14.15
C SER A 127 10.25 2.27 -14.53
N LEU A 128 9.25 2.11 -13.64
CA LEU A 128 8.14 1.18 -13.83
C LEU A 128 7.05 1.75 -14.75
N GLU A 129 6.86 3.06 -14.78
CA GLU A 129 5.79 3.70 -15.55
C GLU A 129 5.98 3.61 -17.08
N HIS A 130 7.16 3.29 -17.55
CA HIS A 130 7.46 3.15 -18.98
C HIS A 130 7.31 1.70 -19.49
N ALA A 131 7.21 0.71 -18.59
CA ALA A 131 7.05 -0.68 -18.99
C ALA A 131 5.69 -0.90 -19.68
N ALA A 132 5.69 -1.40 -20.90
CA ALA A 132 4.49 -1.62 -21.71
C ALA A 132 3.90 -3.02 -21.50
N THR A 133 4.72 -4.00 -21.13
CA THR A 133 4.34 -5.39 -20.95
C THR A 133 4.62 -5.88 -19.52
N PRO A 134 3.95 -6.94 -19.05
CA PRO A 134 4.26 -7.54 -17.75
C PRO A 134 5.72 -8.05 -17.65
N GLY A 135 6.29 -8.53 -18.75
CA GLY A 135 7.70 -8.98 -18.80
C GLY A 135 8.68 -7.81 -18.60
N GLU A 136 8.46 -6.68 -19.30
CA GLU A 136 9.24 -5.46 -19.11
C GLU A 136 9.09 -4.92 -17.69
N LEU A 137 7.87 -4.96 -17.14
CA LEU A 137 7.61 -4.56 -15.77
C LEU A 137 8.38 -5.43 -14.77
N ARG A 138 8.41 -6.75 -14.98
CA ARG A 138 9.24 -7.65 -14.16
C ARG A 138 10.71 -7.29 -14.26
N ALA A 139 11.23 -7.08 -15.47
CA ALA A 139 12.63 -6.71 -15.69
C ALA A 139 12.98 -5.38 -14.95
N ALA A 140 12.11 -4.39 -15.05
CA ALA A 140 12.28 -3.11 -14.35
C ALA A 140 12.22 -3.28 -12.81
N LEU A 141 11.36 -4.15 -12.29
CA LEU A 141 11.31 -4.49 -10.87
C LEU A 141 12.60 -5.16 -10.40
N VAL A 142 13.11 -6.13 -11.16
CA VAL A 142 14.40 -6.82 -10.86
C VAL A 142 15.56 -5.83 -10.78
N ALA A 143 15.60 -4.85 -11.69
CA ALA A 143 16.63 -3.81 -11.71
C ALA A 143 16.44 -2.72 -10.65
N SER A 144 15.39 -2.78 -9.85
CA SER A 144 15.00 -1.77 -8.87
C SER A 144 15.15 -2.28 -7.42
N PRO A 145 14.98 -1.40 -6.41
CA PRO A 145 14.91 -1.83 -5.00
C PRO A 145 13.74 -2.77 -4.67
N TRP A 146 12.81 -3.02 -5.60
CA TRP A 146 11.73 -3.99 -5.40
C TRP A 146 12.24 -5.43 -5.46
N GLY A 147 13.18 -5.72 -6.37
CA GLY A 147 13.71 -7.06 -6.62
C GLY A 147 12.76 -7.93 -7.45
N ASP A 148 13.15 -9.20 -7.65
CA ASP A 148 12.38 -10.14 -8.44
C ASP A 148 11.05 -10.51 -7.75
N PRO A 149 9.89 -10.28 -8.40
CA PRO A 149 8.60 -10.72 -7.90
C PRO A 149 8.35 -12.23 -8.05
N GLY A 150 9.20 -12.95 -8.79
CA GLY A 150 9.12 -14.38 -9.02
C GLY A 150 8.37 -14.79 -10.29
N GLY A 151 7.81 -13.86 -11.03
CA GLY A 151 7.09 -14.10 -12.29
C GLY A 151 6.55 -12.79 -12.88
N ASP A 152 5.98 -12.89 -14.07
CA ASP A 152 5.44 -11.78 -14.85
C ASP A 152 3.90 -11.76 -14.92
N THR A 153 3.23 -12.72 -14.29
CA THR A 153 1.77 -12.67 -14.18
C THR A 153 1.32 -11.51 -13.27
N PRO A 154 0.14 -10.91 -13.50
CA PRO A 154 -0.39 -9.85 -12.64
C PRO A 154 -0.38 -10.22 -11.15
N TRP A 155 -0.72 -11.45 -10.84
CA TRP A 155 -0.67 -11.98 -9.47
C TRP A 155 0.75 -12.01 -8.91
N ALA A 156 1.70 -12.57 -9.65
CA ALA A 156 3.11 -12.68 -9.23
C ALA A 156 3.71 -11.30 -8.95
N LEU A 157 3.52 -10.35 -9.88
CA LEU A 157 4.02 -8.99 -9.77
C LEU A 157 3.48 -8.30 -8.50
N VAL A 158 2.16 -8.30 -8.32
CA VAL A 158 1.53 -7.59 -7.20
C VAL A 158 1.82 -8.27 -5.86
N THR A 159 1.76 -9.61 -5.81
CA THR A 159 2.02 -10.37 -4.57
C THR A 159 3.49 -10.28 -4.17
N GLY A 160 4.42 -10.41 -5.12
CA GLY A 160 5.85 -10.21 -4.90
C GLY A 160 6.17 -8.81 -4.35
N MET A 161 5.64 -7.76 -4.98
CA MET A 161 5.80 -6.38 -4.50
C MET A 161 5.22 -6.18 -3.10
N ARG A 162 4.04 -6.72 -2.80
CA ARG A 162 3.42 -6.62 -1.46
C ARG A 162 4.28 -7.27 -0.38
N MET A 163 4.85 -8.44 -0.66
CA MET A 163 5.73 -9.13 0.27
C MET A 163 7.07 -8.39 0.44
N ALA A 164 7.66 -7.90 -0.65
CA ALA A 164 8.85 -7.06 -0.62
C ALA A 164 8.61 -5.77 0.18
N ALA A 165 7.44 -5.12 0.01
CA ALA A 165 7.05 -3.94 0.79
C ALA A 165 6.98 -4.23 2.28
N ALA A 166 6.36 -5.34 2.68
CA ALA A 166 6.29 -5.75 4.09
C ALA A 166 7.70 -5.93 4.68
N ARG A 167 8.59 -6.66 3.97
CA ARG A 167 9.99 -6.84 4.40
C ARG A 167 10.72 -5.50 4.51
N ARG A 168 10.64 -4.63 3.49
CA ARG A 168 11.31 -3.32 3.49
C ARG A 168 10.82 -2.44 4.65
N THR A 169 9.51 -2.46 4.91
CA THR A 169 8.93 -1.73 6.05
C THR A 169 9.47 -2.24 7.38
N ALA A 170 9.50 -3.56 7.59
CA ALA A 170 10.00 -4.16 8.83
C ALA A 170 11.48 -3.84 9.10
N VAL A 171 12.29 -3.72 8.03
CA VAL A 171 13.72 -3.41 8.12
C VAL A 171 13.95 -1.91 8.32
N ALA A 172 13.31 -1.07 7.51
CA ALA A 172 13.56 0.36 7.50
C ALA A 172 12.88 1.10 8.65
N VAL A 173 11.76 0.59 9.16
CA VAL A 173 10.94 1.24 10.20
C VAL A 173 10.68 0.27 11.33
N PRO A 174 11.64 0.04 12.26
CA PRO A 174 11.50 -0.94 13.33
C PRO A 174 10.19 -0.84 14.14
N PRO A 175 9.68 0.36 14.48
CA PRO A 175 8.39 0.48 15.18
C PRO A 175 7.20 -0.07 14.38
N ALA A 176 7.28 -0.11 13.05
CA ALA A 176 6.23 -0.66 12.18
C ALA A 176 6.38 -2.16 11.89
N ARG A 177 7.38 -2.84 12.50
CA ARG A 177 7.69 -4.25 12.22
C ARG A 177 6.48 -5.17 12.47
N ARG A 178 5.77 -5.00 13.59
CA ARG A 178 4.57 -5.81 13.89
C ARG A 178 3.48 -5.62 12.85
N TRP A 179 3.26 -4.38 12.41
CA TRP A 179 2.30 -4.09 11.35
C TRP A 179 2.72 -4.72 10.00
N ALA A 180 4.00 -4.64 9.66
CA ALA A 180 4.53 -5.27 8.46
C ALA A 180 4.42 -6.81 8.50
N GLN A 181 4.68 -7.42 9.66
CA GLN A 181 4.46 -8.85 9.89
C GLN A 181 2.99 -9.22 9.72
N GLY A 182 2.06 -8.47 10.33
CA GLY A 182 0.62 -8.70 10.16
C GLY A 182 0.18 -8.65 8.69
N ARG A 183 0.73 -7.73 7.90
CA ARG A 183 0.48 -7.68 6.44
C ARG A 183 1.00 -8.91 5.72
N ALA A 184 2.19 -9.39 6.08
CA ALA A 184 2.77 -10.60 5.49
C ALA A 184 1.95 -11.85 5.86
N VAL A 185 1.52 -11.94 7.14
CA VAL A 185 0.61 -13.01 7.62
C VAL A 185 -0.66 -13.04 6.78
N LEU A 186 -1.37 -11.91 6.68
CA LEU A 186 -2.63 -11.82 5.95
C LEU A 186 -2.46 -12.15 4.47
N LEU A 187 -1.36 -11.70 3.85
CA LEU A 187 -1.06 -12.01 2.45
C LEU A 187 -0.81 -13.51 2.27
N THR A 188 0.02 -14.12 3.11
CA THR A 188 0.33 -15.56 3.05
C THR A 188 -0.93 -16.41 3.26
N ALA A 189 -1.70 -16.11 4.33
CA ALA A 189 -2.93 -16.83 4.62
C ALA A 189 -3.96 -16.70 3.49
N ARG A 190 -4.12 -15.52 2.91
CA ARG A 190 -5.02 -15.29 1.79
C ARG A 190 -4.63 -16.13 0.56
N GLU A 191 -3.35 -16.12 0.18
CA GLU A 191 -2.91 -16.89 -0.98
C GLU A 191 -3.06 -18.39 -0.73
N GLN A 192 -2.66 -18.87 0.45
CA GLN A 192 -2.65 -20.29 0.79
C GLN A 192 -4.06 -20.84 1.03
N PHE A 193 -4.88 -20.18 1.84
CA PHE A 193 -6.16 -20.74 2.31
C PHE A 193 -7.38 -20.26 1.52
N VAL A 194 -7.33 -19.05 0.92
CA VAL A 194 -8.44 -18.53 0.11
C VAL A 194 -8.25 -18.83 -1.37
N HIS A 195 -7.05 -18.59 -1.88
CA HIS A 195 -6.75 -18.78 -3.30
C HIS A 195 -6.13 -20.13 -3.63
N GLN A 196 -5.83 -20.96 -2.62
CA GLN A 196 -5.23 -22.30 -2.80
C GLN A 196 -3.92 -22.23 -3.60
N ARG A 197 -3.11 -21.22 -3.38
CA ARG A 197 -1.87 -20.95 -4.12
C ARG A 197 -0.70 -20.80 -3.16
N SER A 198 0.42 -21.42 -3.52
CA SER A 198 1.70 -21.16 -2.87
C SER A 198 2.28 -19.85 -3.35
N LEU A 199 2.90 -19.10 -2.44
CA LEU A 199 3.70 -17.94 -2.81
C LEU A 199 4.87 -18.39 -3.73
N LEU A 200 5.28 -17.53 -4.66
CA LEU A 200 6.48 -17.77 -5.45
C LEU A 200 7.74 -17.63 -4.59
N GLU A 201 8.81 -18.27 -5.02
CA GLU A 201 10.03 -18.45 -4.23
C GLU A 201 10.60 -17.16 -3.63
N PRO A 202 10.72 -16.01 -4.36
CA PRO A 202 11.17 -14.76 -3.76
C PRO A 202 10.23 -14.25 -2.65
N ALA A 203 8.93 -14.37 -2.83
CA ALA A 203 7.93 -13.96 -1.83
C ALA A 203 7.95 -14.92 -0.62
N GLN A 204 8.14 -16.22 -0.83
CA GLN A 204 8.32 -17.20 0.25
C GLN A 204 9.53 -16.88 1.11
N ARG A 205 10.68 -16.55 0.51
CA ARG A 205 11.89 -16.13 1.24
C ARG A 205 11.64 -14.89 2.08
N HIS A 206 10.88 -13.92 1.57
CA HIS A 206 10.53 -12.74 2.34
C HIS A 206 9.58 -13.07 3.49
N ALA A 207 8.58 -13.92 3.28
CA ALA A 207 7.68 -14.40 4.31
C ALA A 207 8.44 -15.15 5.42
N ALA A 208 9.29 -16.10 5.07
CA ALA A 208 10.09 -16.86 6.03
C ALA A 208 10.98 -15.96 6.91
N ARG A 209 11.58 -14.92 6.33
CA ARG A 209 12.39 -13.95 7.09
C ARG A 209 11.58 -13.06 8.03
N LEU A 210 10.30 -12.80 7.72
CA LEU A 210 9.43 -11.96 8.53
C LEU A 210 8.69 -12.74 9.62
N LEU A 211 8.23 -13.95 9.29
CA LEU A 211 7.29 -14.74 10.09
C LEU A 211 7.96 -15.96 10.75
N GLY A 212 9.14 -16.34 10.26
CA GLY A 212 9.79 -17.60 10.61
C GLY A 212 9.32 -18.77 9.72
N GLY A 213 10.12 -19.83 9.70
CA GLY A 213 9.89 -20.98 8.80
C GLY A 213 8.58 -21.76 9.07
N ARG A 214 8.11 -21.78 10.31
CA ARG A 214 6.86 -22.48 10.67
C ARG A 214 5.62 -21.90 10.02
N ALA A 215 5.50 -20.58 9.96
CA ALA A 215 4.34 -19.93 9.35
C ALA A 215 4.22 -20.16 7.83
N SER A 216 5.33 -20.37 7.13
CA SER A 216 5.33 -20.68 5.69
C SER A 216 5.12 -22.17 5.38
N ALA A 217 5.23 -23.04 6.39
CA ALA A 217 5.08 -24.49 6.26
C ALA A 217 3.74 -25.02 6.81
N ALA A 218 2.89 -24.14 7.38
CA ALA A 218 1.60 -24.55 7.93
C ALA A 218 0.69 -25.15 6.85
N ALA A 219 0.24 -26.38 7.07
CA ALA A 219 -0.64 -27.09 6.14
C ALA A 219 -2.13 -26.72 6.34
N SER A 220 -2.48 -26.18 7.51
CA SER A 220 -3.84 -25.77 7.83
C SER A 220 -3.88 -24.38 8.47
N TYR A 221 -5.06 -23.74 8.42
CA TYR A 221 -5.27 -22.46 9.10
C TYR A 221 -5.08 -22.56 10.62
N GLN A 222 -5.35 -23.71 11.21
CA GLN A 222 -5.15 -23.95 12.63
C GLN A 222 -3.67 -23.96 13.02
N GLU A 223 -2.82 -24.56 12.17
CA GLU A 223 -1.36 -24.56 12.37
C GLU A 223 -0.74 -23.19 12.08
N PHE A 224 -1.41 -22.39 11.23
CA PHE A 224 -0.96 -21.05 10.86
C PHE A 224 -1.21 -20.01 11.96
N ARG A 225 -2.21 -20.18 12.81
CA ARG A 225 -2.55 -19.29 13.94
C ARG A 225 -1.52 -19.36 15.06
#